data_4a60bc0e48bf64019b0f754e6731f566
#
_entry.id   4a60bc0e48bf64019b0f754e6731f566
#
_cell.length_a   1.000
_cell.length_b   1.000
_cell.length_c   1.000
_cell.angle_alpha   90.00
_cell.angle_beta   90.00
_cell.angle_gamma   90.00
#
_symmetry.space_group_name_H-M   'P 1'
#
loop_
_entity.id
_entity.type
_entity.pdbx_description
1 polymer ?
#
loop_
_entity_poly.entity_id
_entity_poly.type
_entity_poly.pdbx_seq_one_letter_code
_entity_poly.pdbx_strand_id
1 'polypeptide(L)'
;IMPKRYLLDFEKPLVELEKQIEQIKELARDSEVDVSQQLLQLETLAARRREEIFKSLTPAQKIQVARHPQRPSTLDFVQMFCDDWIELHGDRNGGDDMALIGGIGSINNRPVLMLGHQKGRDTKENVVRNFGMAKPGGYRKALRLMQHANRFSLPILTFIDTPGAYAGLKAEEQGQGEAIARNLREMFGLKVPIVATVIGEGGSGGALGIGVADRLLMFEHSVYTVASPEACASILWRDA
;
A
#
# COMPACT_ATOMS: atom_id res chain seq x y z
N ILE A 1 17.19 -14.44 10.93
CA ILE A 1 15.89 -15.14 11.03
C ILE A 1 15.05 -14.56 9.92
N MET A 2 14.77 -15.34 8.87
CA MET A 2 13.83 -14.91 7.83
C MET A 2 12.45 -14.69 8.47
N PRO A 3 11.74 -13.60 8.15
CA PRO A 3 10.41 -13.39 8.71
C PRO A 3 9.50 -14.53 8.26
N LYS A 4 8.73 -15.07 9.21
CA LYS A 4 7.77 -16.15 8.95
C LYS A 4 6.82 -15.70 7.85
N ARG A 5 6.78 -16.42 6.72
CA ARG A 5 5.87 -16.12 5.61
C ARG A 5 4.42 -16.17 6.12
N TYR A 6 3.69 -15.11 5.93
CA TYR A 6 2.24 -15.09 6.17
C TYR A 6 1.55 -15.76 4.96
N LEU A 7 0.61 -16.64 5.21
CA LEU A 7 -0.05 -17.43 4.16
C LEU A 7 -1.55 -17.27 4.27
N LEU A 8 -2.17 -16.98 3.14
CA LEU A 8 -3.62 -17.01 3.00
C LEU A 8 -4.08 -18.45 2.74
N ASP A 9 -5.29 -18.79 3.20
CA ASP A 9 -5.79 -20.17 3.10
C ASP A 9 -5.81 -20.73 1.67
N PHE A 10 -6.13 -19.90 0.70
CA PHE A 10 -6.17 -20.31 -0.71
C PHE A 10 -4.76 -20.47 -1.34
N GLU A 11 -3.70 -20.05 -0.66
CA GLU A 11 -2.31 -20.25 -1.11
C GLU A 11 -1.73 -21.59 -0.66
N LYS A 12 -2.39 -22.31 0.26
CA LYS A 12 -1.91 -23.61 0.79
C LYS A 12 -1.47 -24.60 -0.30
N PRO A 13 -2.22 -24.77 -1.41
CA PRO A 13 -1.78 -25.67 -2.49
C PRO A 13 -0.46 -25.27 -3.16
N LEU A 14 -0.15 -23.95 -3.21
CA LEU A 14 1.13 -23.47 -3.76
C LEU A 14 2.29 -23.76 -2.82
N VAL A 15 2.06 -23.61 -1.52
CA VAL A 15 3.09 -23.88 -0.49
C VAL A 15 3.52 -25.34 -0.50
N GLU A 16 2.60 -26.26 -0.73
CA GLU A 16 2.89 -27.68 -0.85
C GLU A 16 3.84 -27.96 -2.03
N LEU A 17 3.55 -27.36 -3.18
CA LEU A 17 4.42 -27.45 -4.36
C LEU A 17 5.79 -26.80 -4.13
N GLU A 18 5.81 -25.61 -3.51
CA GLU A 18 7.06 -24.90 -3.18
C GLU A 18 7.94 -25.71 -2.22
N LYS A 19 7.34 -26.40 -1.24
CA LYS A 19 8.06 -27.31 -0.34
C LYS A 19 8.66 -28.51 -1.09
N GLN A 20 7.91 -29.10 -2.02
CA GLN A 20 8.42 -30.21 -2.84
C GLN A 20 9.61 -29.77 -3.70
N ILE A 21 9.52 -28.57 -4.30
CA ILE A 21 10.60 -27.97 -5.10
C ILE A 21 11.86 -27.78 -4.24
N GLU A 22 11.70 -27.24 -3.02
CA GLU A 22 12.84 -27.01 -2.12
C GLU A 22 13.48 -28.34 -1.65
N GLN A 23 12.66 -29.34 -1.31
CA GLN A 23 13.16 -30.67 -0.95
C GLN A 23 13.98 -31.32 -2.08
N ILE A 24 13.52 -31.18 -3.32
CA ILE A 24 14.28 -31.72 -4.48
C ILE A 24 15.57 -30.93 -4.69
N LYS A 25 15.55 -29.62 -4.51
CA LYS A 25 16.76 -28.79 -4.58
C LYS A 25 17.79 -29.16 -3.51
N GLU A 26 17.34 -29.44 -2.29
CA GLU A 26 18.21 -29.91 -1.19
C GLU A 26 18.81 -31.29 -1.51
N LEU A 27 17.98 -32.26 -1.95
CA LEU A 27 18.44 -33.56 -2.36
C LEU A 27 19.47 -33.53 -3.49
N ALA A 28 19.28 -32.62 -4.46
CA ALA A 28 20.20 -32.43 -5.57
C ALA A 28 21.55 -31.82 -5.16
N ARG A 29 21.58 -31.05 -4.06
CA ARG A 29 22.83 -30.50 -3.52
C ARG A 29 23.70 -31.59 -2.85
N ASP A 30 23.03 -32.57 -2.26
CA ASP A 30 23.69 -33.65 -1.47
C ASP A 30 23.99 -34.88 -2.34
N SER A 31 23.50 -34.98 -3.54
CA SER A 31 23.67 -36.11 -4.46
C SER A 31 23.98 -35.63 -5.89
N GLU A 32 24.86 -36.36 -6.60
CA GLU A 32 25.19 -36.03 -8.04
C GLU A 32 24.06 -36.41 -9.02
N VAL A 33 22.82 -36.44 -8.55
CA VAL A 33 21.67 -36.80 -9.40
C VAL A 33 21.16 -35.57 -10.14
N ASP A 34 21.04 -35.66 -11.48
CA ASP A 34 20.44 -34.63 -12.30
C ASP A 34 18.92 -34.61 -12.13
N VAL A 35 18.41 -33.63 -11.41
CA VAL A 35 16.97 -33.39 -11.17
C VAL A 35 16.41 -32.23 -11.99
N SER A 36 17.16 -31.70 -12.96
CA SER A 36 16.83 -30.48 -13.69
C SER A 36 15.46 -30.57 -14.40
N GLN A 37 15.15 -31.71 -15.01
CA GLN A 37 13.89 -31.91 -15.70
C GLN A 37 12.70 -31.97 -14.73
N GLN A 38 12.88 -32.62 -13.59
CA GLN A 38 11.84 -32.74 -12.55
C GLN A 38 11.57 -31.38 -11.90
N LEU A 39 12.62 -30.60 -11.61
CA LEU A 39 12.49 -29.23 -11.08
C LEU A 39 11.73 -28.34 -12.07
N LEU A 40 12.10 -28.36 -13.35
CA LEU A 40 11.42 -27.56 -14.38
C LEU A 40 9.92 -27.89 -14.47
N GLN A 41 9.56 -29.18 -14.40
CA GLN A 41 8.14 -29.59 -14.40
C GLN A 41 7.39 -29.06 -13.19
N LEU A 42 7.95 -29.17 -12.00
CA LEU A 42 7.32 -28.69 -10.76
C LEU A 42 7.24 -27.15 -10.72
N GLU A 43 8.27 -26.44 -11.13
CA GLU A 43 8.27 -24.97 -11.22
C GLU A 43 7.22 -24.50 -12.25
N THR A 44 7.09 -25.17 -13.39
CA THR A 44 6.05 -24.87 -14.39
C THR A 44 4.66 -25.12 -13.82
N LEU A 45 4.46 -26.25 -13.11
CA LEU A 45 3.20 -26.57 -12.46
C LEU A 45 2.84 -25.53 -11.37
N ALA A 46 3.81 -25.14 -10.55
CA ALA A 46 3.62 -24.13 -9.51
C ALA A 46 3.25 -22.75 -10.11
N ALA A 47 3.93 -22.35 -11.19
CA ALA A 47 3.63 -21.10 -11.89
C ALA A 47 2.21 -21.10 -12.47
N ARG A 48 1.82 -22.20 -13.16
CA ARG A 48 0.48 -22.37 -13.69
C ARG A 48 -0.58 -22.37 -12.58
N ARG A 49 -0.34 -23.08 -11.50
CA ARG A 49 -1.27 -23.16 -10.37
C ARG A 49 -1.45 -21.80 -9.69
N ARG A 50 -0.35 -21.03 -9.56
CA ARG A 50 -0.43 -19.66 -9.07
C ARG A 50 -1.30 -18.78 -9.95
N GLU A 51 -1.09 -18.83 -11.26
CA GLU A 51 -1.90 -18.07 -12.22
C GLU A 51 -3.39 -18.44 -12.13
N GLU A 52 -3.74 -19.73 -12.08
CA GLU A 52 -5.10 -20.21 -11.93
C GLU A 52 -5.77 -19.68 -10.65
N ILE A 53 -5.07 -19.77 -9.49
CA ILE A 53 -5.59 -19.31 -8.21
C ILE A 53 -5.83 -17.81 -8.25
N PHE A 54 -4.83 -17.01 -8.66
CA PHE A 54 -4.93 -15.56 -8.63
C PHE A 54 -5.89 -14.98 -9.68
N LYS A 55 -6.13 -15.68 -10.80
CA LYS A 55 -7.17 -15.31 -11.76
C LYS A 55 -8.60 -15.55 -11.25
N SER A 56 -8.78 -16.50 -10.35
CA SER A 56 -10.12 -16.94 -9.88
C SER A 56 -10.46 -16.48 -8.46
N LEU A 57 -9.75 -15.50 -7.92
CA LEU A 57 -10.00 -14.97 -6.58
C LEU A 57 -11.41 -14.41 -6.42
N THR A 58 -12.10 -14.83 -5.37
CA THR A 58 -13.36 -14.22 -4.96
C THR A 58 -13.14 -12.78 -4.47
N PRO A 59 -14.18 -11.92 -4.41
CA PRO A 59 -14.06 -10.57 -3.87
C PRO A 59 -13.45 -10.54 -2.46
N ALA A 60 -13.86 -11.46 -1.57
CA ALA A 60 -13.31 -11.59 -0.23
C ALA A 60 -11.80 -11.93 -0.23
N GLN A 61 -11.38 -12.85 -1.10
CA GLN A 61 -9.97 -13.20 -1.26
C GLN A 61 -9.14 -12.03 -1.82
N LYS A 62 -9.69 -11.23 -2.74
CA LYS A 62 -9.02 -10.00 -3.23
C LYS A 62 -8.77 -9.01 -2.10
N ILE A 63 -9.73 -8.85 -1.18
CA ILE A 63 -9.56 -8.02 0.00
C ILE A 63 -8.47 -8.57 0.91
N GLN A 64 -8.41 -9.89 1.12
CA GLN A 64 -7.34 -10.51 1.89
C GLN A 64 -5.96 -10.26 1.27
N VAL A 65 -5.84 -10.34 -0.06
CA VAL A 65 -4.60 -9.98 -0.78
C VAL A 65 -4.27 -8.50 -0.63
N ALA A 66 -5.25 -7.61 -0.76
CA ALA A 66 -5.04 -6.17 -0.59
C ALA A 66 -4.55 -5.82 0.82
N ARG A 67 -5.01 -6.56 1.84
CA ARG A 67 -4.67 -6.41 3.27
C ARG A 67 -3.48 -7.26 3.71
N HIS A 68 -2.81 -7.95 2.79
CA HIS A 68 -1.74 -8.88 3.16
C HIS A 68 -0.62 -8.16 3.94
N PRO A 69 -0.22 -8.63 5.13
CA PRO A 69 0.73 -7.91 5.99
C PRO A 69 2.14 -7.80 5.41
N GLN A 70 2.50 -8.66 4.45
CA GLN A 70 3.78 -8.60 3.74
C GLN A 70 3.67 -7.92 2.37
N ARG A 71 2.56 -7.23 2.10
CA ARG A 71 2.41 -6.43 0.88
C ARG A 71 3.39 -5.25 0.92
N PRO A 72 4.05 -4.91 -0.20
CA PRO A 72 4.92 -3.75 -0.24
C PRO A 72 4.18 -2.47 0.16
N SER A 73 4.78 -1.70 1.04
CA SER A 73 4.28 -0.43 1.56
C SER A 73 4.85 0.76 0.78
N THR A 74 4.43 1.97 1.10
CA THR A 74 4.97 3.19 0.49
C THR A 74 6.48 3.29 0.61
N LEU A 75 7.06 2.99 1.79
CA LEU A 75 8.52 3.01 1.97
C LEU A 75 9.24 1.97 1.12
N ASP A 76 8.64 0.80 0.90
CA ASP A 76 9.24 -0.21 0.03
C ASP A 76 9.32 0.31 -1.42
N PHE A 77 8.27 0.98 -1.92
CA PHE A 77 8.28 1.60 -3.25
C PHE A 77 9.27 2.76 -3.34
N VAL A 78 9.37 3.59 -2.29
CA VAL A 78 10.40 4.63 -2.22
C VAL A 78 11.79 4.01 -2.36
N GLN A 79 12.09 2.96 -1.61
CA GLN A 79 13.38 2.26 -1.66
C GLN A 79 13.65 1.59 -3.01
N MET A 80 12.62 1.13 -3.72
CA MET A 80 12.75 0.50 -5.04
C MET A 80 13.02 1.51 -6.17
N PHE A 81 12.46 2.72 -6.08
CA PHE A 81 12.45 3.66 -7.19
C PHE A 81 13.40 4.84 -7.01
N CYS A 82 13.73 5.18 -5.76
CA CYS A 82 14.53 6.35 -5.47
C CYS A 82 16.01 6.04 -5.35
N ASP A 83 16.80 6.88 -6.03
CA ASP A 83 18.25 6.94 -5.82
C ASP A 83 18.59 7.63 -4.50
N ASP A 84 17.86 8.73 -4.20
CA ASP A 84 18.00 9.53 -2.99
C ASP A 84 16.62 9.80 -2.38
N TRP A 85 16.51 9.83 -1.06
CA TRP A 85 15.27 10.11 -0.36
C TRP A 85 15.48 10.94 0.90
N ILE A 86 14.72 12.03 1.01
CA ILE A 86 14.67 12.87 2.20
C ILE A 86 13.22 12.96 2.66
N GLU A 87 12.89 12.32 3.78
CA GLU A 87 11.56 12.41 4.38
C GLU A 87 11.35 13.79 5.02
N LEU A 88 10.17 14.36 4.81
CA LEU A 88 9.79 15.67 5.31
C LEU A 88 8.63 15.55 6.31
N HIS A 89 8.85 16.04 7.52
CA HIS A 89 7.95 15.86 8.64
C HIS A 89 7.13 17.10 8.98
N GLY A 90 6.01 16.88 9.69
CA GLY A 90 5.19 17.89 10.34
C GLY A 90 4.26 18.67 9.41
N ASP A 91 3.12 19.07 9.97
CA ASP A 91 2.08 19.84 9.29
C ASP A 91 2.25 21.37 9.43
N ARG A 92 3.24 21.82 10.19
CA ARG A 92 3.48 23.23 10.60
C ARG A 92 2.41 23.80 11.54
N ASN A 93 1.54 22.94 12.11
CA ASN A 93 0.57 23.28 13.14
C ASN A 93 0.79 22.49 14.44
N GLY A 94 2.01 21.97 14.64
CA GLY A 94 2.38 21.23 15.85
C GLY A 94 2.09 19.73 15.77
N GLY A 95 1.66 19.19 14.61
CA GLY A 95 1.41 17.77 14.40
C GLY A 95 2.38 17.13 13.39
N ASP A 96 2.61 15.85 13.58
CA ASP A 96 3.12 14.94 12.57
C ASP A 96 2.32 13.64 12.62
N ASP A 97 2.25 12.91 11.51
CA ASP A 97 1.50 11.67 11.42
C ASP A 97 2.30 10.62 10.66
N MET A 98 2.66 9.56 11.37
CA MET A 98 3.42 8.46 10.80
C MET A 98 2.59 7.52 9.91
N ALA A 99 1.26 7.67 9.91
CA ALA A 99 0.37 6.94 9.02
C ALA A 99 0.40 7.47 7.57
N LEU A 100 0.91 8.69 7.37
CA LEU A 100 1.08 9.29 6.06
C LEU A 100 2.47 9.92 6.00
N ILE A 101 3.33 9.36 5.17
CA ILE A 101 4.71 9.80 4.97
C ILE A 101 4.84 10.58 3.67
N GLY A 102 5.87 11.38 3.55
CA GLY A 102 6.15 12.10 2.31
C GLY A 102 7.52 12.74 2.34
N GLY A 103 8.11 12.90 1.17
CA GLY A 103 9.44 13.47 1.01
C GLY A 103 9.82 13.68 -0.44
N ILE A 104 11.00 14.21 -0.63
CA ILE A 104 11.57 14.46 -1.95
C ILE A 104 12.65 13.42 -2.21
N GLY A 105 12.61 12.83 -3.40
CA GLY A 105 13.61 11.92 -3.88
C GLY A 105 13.92 12.13 -5.35
N SER A 106 14.80 11.32 -5.91
CA SER A 106 15.08 11.32 -7.34
C SER A 106 14.80 9.96 -7.96
N ILE A 107 14.22 9.97 -9.17
CA ILE A 107 14.00 8.78 -10.00
C ILE A 107 14.67 9.06 -11.35
N ASN A 108 15.68 8.27 -11.70
CA ASN A 108 16.47 8.49 -12.92
C ASN A 108 16.96 9.95 -13.01
N ASN A 109 17.55 10.48 -11.94
CA ASN A 109 18.04 11.85 -11.80
C ASN A 109 16.97 12.96 -11.97
N ARG A 110 15.69 12.63 -11.84
CA ARG A 110 14.60 13.61 -11.86
C ARG A 110 14.03 13.75 -10.46
N PRO A 111 14.03 14.95 -9.86
CA PRO A 111 13.45 15.16 -8.55
C PRO A 111 11.93 15.00 -8.60
N VAL A 112 11.38 14.31 -7.61
CA VAL A 112 9.95 14.03 -7.48
C VAL A 112 9.54 14.17 -6.02
N LEU A 113 8.30 14.60 -5.78
CA LEU A 113 7.65 14.41 -4.49
C LEU A 113 7.00 13.04 -4.48
N MET A 114 7.28 12.22 -3.47
CA MET A 114 6.51 11.03 -3.17
C MET A 114 5.86 11.16 -1.80
N LEU A 115 4.63 10.70 -1.71
CA LEU A 115 3.90 10.63 -0.44
C LEU A 115 2.91 9.46 -0.48
N GLY A 116 2.56 8.94 0.69
CA GLY A 116 1.62 7.84 0.74
C GLY A 116 1.29 7.38 2.14
N HIS A 117 0.27 6.55 2.22
CA HIS A 117 -0.09 5.89 3.46
C HIS A 117 0.96 4.84 3.80
N GLN A 118 1.32 4.76 5.07
CA GLN A 118 2.31 3.80 5.56
C GLN A 118 1.70 2.96 6.67
N LYS A 119 1.58 1.66 6.40
CA LYS A 119 1.26 0.63 7.40
C LYS A 119 2.54 0.11 8.04
N GLY A 120 2.42 -0.47 9.23
CA GLY A 120 3.53 -1.15 9.90
C GLY A 120 3.73 -2.57 9.38
N ARG A 121 4.93 -3.10 9.61
CA ARG A 121 5.30 -4.49 9.27
C ARG A 121 4.95 -5.49 10.38
N ASP A 122 4.71 -4.99 11.59
CA ASP A 122 4.27 -5.77 12.74
C ASP A 122 3.18 -5.01 13.51
N THR A 123 2.63 -5.65 14.54
CA THR A 123 1.55 -5.05 15.35
C THR A 123 1.99 -3.77 16.05
N LYS A 124 3.22 -3.71 16.55
CA LYS A 124 3.75 -2.55 17.27
C LYS A 124 3.89 -1.36 16.34
N GLU A 125 4.46 -1.57 15.17
CA GLU A 125 4.60 -0.53 14.16
C GLU A 125 3.23 -0.10 13.61
N ASN A 126 2.29 -1.04 13.41
CA ASN A 126 0.93 -0.73 12.99
C ASN A 126 0.20 0.16 14.00
N VAL A 127 0.36 -0.05 15.30
CA VAL A 127 -0.20 0.84 16.33
C VAL A 127 0.37 2.25 16.21
N VAL A 128 1.68 2.39 16.03
CA VAL A 128 2.36 3.70 15.86
C VAL A 128 1.88 4.40 14.60
N ARG A 129 1.71 3.67 13.50
CA ARG A 129 1.24 4.17 12.20
C ARG A 129 -0.29 4.17 12.08
N ASN A 130 -0.99 3.94 13.19
CA ASN A 130 -2.44 3.91 13.23
C ASN A 130 -3.07 3.08 12.09
N PHE A 131 -2.45 1.93 11.75
CA PHE A 131 -2.88 1.01 10.68
C PHE A 131 -3.02 1.68 9.29
N GLY A 132 -2.27 2.73 9.02
CA GLY A 132 -2.36 3.52 7.80
C GLY A 132 -3.56 4.48 7.76
N MET A 133 -4.28 4.63 8.86
CA MET A 133 -5.39 5.59 8.98
C MET A 133 -4.84 6.95 9.39
N ALA A 134 -4.68 7.84 8.42
CA ALA A 134 -4.12 9.16 8.67
C ALA A 134 -5.07 10.06 9.48
N LYS A 135 -4.48 10.86 10.36
CA LYS A 135 -5.10 11.91 11.17
C LYS A 135 -5.05 13.25 10.40
N PRO A 136 -5.75 14.31 10.89
CA PRO A 136 -5.75 15.63 10.22
C PRO A 136 -4.35 16.18 9.95
N GLY A 137 -3.39 15.98 10.87
CA GLY A 137 -1.99 16.38 10.70
C GLY A 137 -1.32 15.71 9.50
N GLY A 138 -1.65 14.44 9.21
CA GLY A 138 -1.16 13.73 8.03
C GLY A 138 -1.64 14.36 6.72
N TYR A 139 -2.93 14.64 6.59
CA TYR A 139 -3.49 15.30 5.40
C TYR A 139 -2.97 16.72 5.22
N ARG A 140 -2.81 17.50 6.30
CA ARG A 140 -2.20 18.84 6.25
C ARG A 140 -0.73 18.76 5.84
N LYS A 141 0.02 17.79 6.36
CA LYS A 141 1.39 17.53 5.91
C LYS A 141 1.42 17.20 4.42
N ALA A 142 0.56 16.32 3.95
CA ALA A 142 0.48 15.98 2.53
C ALA A 142 0.21 17.22 1.67
N LEU A 143 -0.77 18.03 2.04
CA LEU A 143 -1.08 19.27 1.29
C LEU A 143 0.12 20.22 1.26
N ARG A 144 0.76 20.44 2.39
CA ARG A 144 1.96 21.28 2.47
C ARG A 144 3.05 20.80 1.51
N LEU A 145 3.29 19.49 1.48
CA LEU A 145 4.30 18.90 0.60
C LEU A 145 3.90 19.02 -0.89
N MET A 146 2.63 18.79 -1.22
CA MET A 146 2.12 18.97 -2.59
C MET A 146 2.21 20.41 -3.07
N GLN A 147 1.89 21.38 -2.21
CA GLN A 147 2.07 22.81 -2.52
C GLN A 147 3.56 23.16 -2.70
N HIS A 148 4.44 22.56 -1.91
CA HIS A 148 5.88 22.70 -2.08
C HIS A 148 6.33 22.15 -3.44
N ALA A 149 5.91 20.93 -3.80
CA ALA A 149 6.19 20.32 -5.10
C ALA A 149 5.69 21.22 -6.26
N ASN A 150 4.48 21.75 -6.14
CA ASN A 150 3.93 22.66 -7.15
C ASN A 150 4.77 23.93 -7.31
N ARG A 151 5.28 24.51 -6.21
CA ARG A 151 6.15 25.69 -6.24
C ARG A 151 7.47 25.44 -6.94
N PHE A 152 8.02 24.22 -6.81
CA PHE A 152 9.33 23.84 -7.38
C PHE A 152 9.19 23.01 -8.66
N SER A 153 7.96 22.92 -9.21
CA SER A 153 7.68 22.17 -10.44
C SER A 153 8.07 20.68 -10.37
N LEU A 154 7.94 20.07 -9.19
CA LEU A 154 8.20 18.64 -8.99
C LEU A 154 6.95 17.83 -9.32
N PRO A 155 7.04 16.77 -10.14
CA PRO A 155 5.96 15.78 -10.25
C PRO A 155 5.64 15.16 -8.90
N ILE A 156 4.38 14.74 -8.72
CA ILE A 156 3.88 14.15 -7.49
C ILE A 156 3.48 12.70 -7.74
N LEU A 157 4.02 11.78 -6.93
CA LEU A 157 3.60 10.39 -6.88
C LEU A 157 2.92 10.13 -5.53
N THR A 158 1.69 9.61 -5.55
CA THR A 158 0.99 9.23 -4.32
C THR A 158 0.73 7.75 -4.27
N PHE A 159 0.95 7.13 -3.10
CA PHE A 159 0.73 5.71 -2.85
C PHE A 159 -0.40 5.54 -1.83
N ILE A 160 -1.47 4.89 -2.24
CA ILE A 160 -2.69 4.75 -1.44
C ILE A 160 -2.75 3.34 -0.88
N ASP A 161 -2.67 3.25 0.46
CA ASP A 161 -2.87 2.01 1.21
C ASP A 161 -3.43 2.31 2.61
N THR A 162 -4.73 2.54 2.68
CA THR A 162 -5.44 2.86 3.92
C THR A 162 -6.84 2.24 3.94
N PRO A 163 -7.31 1.70 5.08
CA PRO A 163 -8.71 1.32 5.22
C PRO A 163 -9.66 2.54 5.29
N GLY A 164 -9.13 3.74 5.52
CA GLY A 164 -9.87 5.00 5.62
C GLY A 164 -9.11 6.05 6.43
N ALA A 165 -9.68 7.23 6.57
CA ALA A 165 -9.18 8.24 7.49
C ALA A 165 -9.48 7.83 8.94
N TYR A 166 -8.65 8.24 9.89
CA TYR A 166 -8.91 7.96 11.30
C TYR A 166 -10.18 8.65 11.79
N ALA A 167 -11.12 7.86 12.33
CA ALA A 167 -12.46 8.31 12.74
C ALA A 167 -12.60 8.48 14.28
N GLY A 168 -11.51 8.86 14.96
CA GLY A 168 -11.54 9.09 16.41
C GLY A 168 -11.98 10.50 16.78
N LEU A 169 -12.51 10.68 18.01
CA LEU A 169 -12.99 11.97 18.54
C LEU A 169 -11.96 13.10 18.37
N LYS A 170 -10.70 12.84 18.72
CA LYS A 170 -9.63 13.83 18.55
C LYS A 170 -9.38 14.25 17.08
N ALA A 171 -9.60 13.36 16.14
CA ALA A 171 -9.46 13.70 14.73
C ALA A 171 -10.63 14.59 14.28
N GLU A 172 -11.83 14.32 14.77
CA GLU A 172 -13.00 15.17 14.52
C GLU A 172 -12.78 16.58 15.08
N GLU A 173 -12.38 16.69 16.36
CA GLU A 173 -12.04 17.96 17.02
C GLU A 173 -10.95 18.74 16.28
N GLN A 174 -10.01 18.05 15.65
CA GLN A 174 -8.90 18.62 14.88
C GLN A 174 -9.26 18.88 13.40
N GLY A 175 -10.50 18.65 12.99
CA GLY A 175 -11.00 18.95 11.66
C GLY A 175 -10.60 17.94 10.59
N GLN A 176 -10.84 16.63 10.83
CA GLN A 176 -10.53 15.56 9.87
C GLN A 176 -11.23 15.78 8.52
N GLY A 177 -12.54 16.07 8.56
CA GLY A 177 -13.30 16.32 7.33
C GLY A 177 -12.81 17.57 6.56
N GLU A 178 -12.48 18.64 7.28
CA GLU A 178 -11.91 19.86 6.68
C GLU A 178 -10.56 19.58 6.02
N ALA A 179 -9.66 18.87 6.70
CA ALA A 179 -8.33 18.58 6.17
C ALA A 179 -8.41 17.76 4.86
N ILE A 180 -9.30 16.76 4.80
CA ILE A 180 -9.53 15.97 3.58
C ILE A 180 -10.16 16.83 2.48
N ALA A 181 -11.23 17.56 2.79
CA ALA A 181 -11.94 18.40 1.81
C ALA A 181 -11.04 19.46 1.21
N ARG A 182 -10.18 20.06 2.04
CA ARG A 182 -9.18 21.03 1.58
C ARG A 182 -8.16 20.39 0.65
N ASN A 183 -7.66 19.21 0.95
CA ASN A 183 -6.75 18.49 0.06
C ASN A 183 -7.41 18.24 -1.30
N LEU A 184 -8.65 17.74 -1.32
CA LEU A 184 -9.40 17.52 -2.55
C LEU A 184 -9.45 18.79 -3.41
N ARG A 185 -9.87 19.92 -2.82
CA ARG A 185 -9.97 21.19 -3.52
C ARG A 185 -8.63 21.70 -4.04
N GLU A 186 -7.61 21.69 -3.21
CA GLU A 186 -6.30 22.26 -3.55
C GLU A 186 -5.54 21.39 -4.58
N MET A 187 -5.71 20.07 -4.54
CA MET A 187 -5.09 19.17 -5.53
C MET A 187 -5.57 19.46 -6.96
N PHE A 188 -6.82 19.84 -7.17
CA PHE A 188 -7.30 20.29 -8.49
C PHE A 188 -6.61 21.56 -9.01
N GLY A 189 -6.07 22.38 -8.12
CA GLY A 189 -5.37 23.62 -8.46
C GLY A 189 -3.87 23.45 -8.73
N LEU A 190 -3.30 22.28 -8.45
CA LEU A 190 -1.87 22.01 -8.68
C LEU A 190 -1.58 21.93 -10.18
N LYS A 191 -0.45 22.51 -10.60
CA LYS A 191 -0.05 22.59 -12.02
C LYS A 191 1.02 21.58 -12.41
N VAL A 192 1.47 20.76 -11.46
CA VAL A 192 2.44 19.69 -11.69
C VAL A 192 1.71 18.37 -11.93
N PRO A 193 2.28 17.44 -12.70
CA PRO A 193 1.68 16.12 -12.90
C PRO A 193 1.53 15.37 -11.58
N ILE A 194 0.37 14.77 -11.38
CA ILE A 194 0.06 13.91 -10.22
C ILE A 194 -0.30 12.52 -10.72
N VAL A 195 0.42 11.51 -10.24
CA VAL A 195 0.10 10.10 -10.46
C VAL A 195 -0.21 9.47 -9.11
N ALA A 196 -1.43 8.99 -8.94
CA ALA A 196 -1.84 8.24 -7.75
C ALA A 196 -1.87 6.75 -8.05
N THR A 197 -1.38 5.94 -7.12
CA THR A 197 -1.38 4.48 -7.26
C THR A 197 -2.00 3.83 -6.03
N VAL A 198 -3.07 3.06 -6.23
CA VAL A 198 -3.65 2.22 -5.16
C VAL A 198 -2.81 0.94 -5.07
N ILE A 199 -2.00 0.86 -4.01
CA ILE A 199 -1.06 -0.24 -3.81
C ILE A 199 -1.59 -1.37 -2.91
N GLY A 200 -2.68 -1.11 -2.19
CA GLY A 200 -3.34 -2.05 -1.28
C GLY A 200 -4.82 -1.71 -1.14
N GLU A 201 -5.21 -1.11 -0.02
CA GLU A 201 -6.56 -0.61 0.20
C GLU A 201 -6.67 0.89 -0.10
N GLY A 202 -7.67 1.29 -0.86
CA GLY A 202 -8.06 2.68 -1.06
C GLY A 202 -9.41 2.93 -0.39
N GLY A 203 -9.42 3.19 0.93
CA GLY A 203 -10.64 3.34 1.71
C GLY A 203 -11.13 4.79 1.79
N SER A 204 -12.35 5.04 1.31
CA SER A 204 -13.17 6.24 1.57
C SER A 204 -12.42 7.58 1.42
N GLY A 205 -12.79 8.56 2.23
CA GLY A 205 -12.15 9.88 2.28
C GLY A 205 -10.65 9.84 2.59
N GLY A 206 -10.18 8.78 3.28
CA GLY A 206 -8.76 8.56 3.53
C GLY A 206 -7.95 8.45 2.26
N ALA A 207 -8.40 7.63 1.34
CA ALA A 207 -7.79 7.48 0.03
C ALA A 207 -7.94 8.74 -0.83
N LEU A 208 -9.13 9.36 -0.82
CA LEU A 208 -9.41 10.58 -1.58
C LEU A 208 -8.49 11.74 -1.19
N GLY A 209 -8.15 11.88 0.09
CA GLY A 209 -7.33 12.98 0.62
C GLY A 209 -5.94 13.12 -0.02
N ILE A 210 -5.47 12.08 -0.75
CA ILE A 210 -4.25 12.12 -1.56
C ILE A 210 -4.44 11.49 -2.95
N GLY A 211 -5.69 11.24 -3.36
CA GLY A 211 -6.03 10.44 -4.53
C GLY A 211 -6.47 11.23 -5.77
N VAL A 212 -6.63 12.54 -5.68
CA VAL A 212 -6.94 13.37 -6.84
C VAL A 212 -5.70 13.49 -7.73
N ALA A 213 -5.79 13.02 -8.97
CA ALA A 213 -4.61 12.88 -9.82
C ALA A 213 -4.96 12.97 -11.31
N ASP A 214 -3.96 13.30 -12.14
CA ASP A 214 -4.07 13.24 -13.59
C ASP A 214 -4.16 11.80 -14.10
N ARG A 215 -3.54 10.86 -13.37
CA ARG A 215 -3.59 9.43 -13.62
C ARG A 215 -3.76 8.67 -12.32
N LEU A 216 -4.77 7.81 -12.28
CA LEU A 216 -4.99 6.85 -11.20
C LEU A 216 -4.62 5.45 -11.69
N LEU A 217 -3.67 4.83 -11.02
CA LEU A 217 -3.24 3.45 -11.24
C LEU A 217 -3.73 2.59 -10.08
N MET A 218 -3.95 1.31 -10.35
CA MET A 218 -4.29 0.33 -9.33
C MET A 218 -3.55 -0.97 -9.61
N PHE A 219 -3.05 -1.62 -8.58
CA PHE A 219 -2.58 -2.99 -8.71
C PHE A 219 -3.76 -3.95 -8.89
N GLU A 220 -3.54 -5.03 -9.61
CA GLU A 220 -4.58 -6.02 -9.96
C GLU A 220 -5.38 -6.52 -8.74
N HIS A 221 -4.71 -6.70 -7.61
CA HIS A 221 -5.31 -7.19 -6.36
C HIS A 221 -5.38 -6.09 -5.29
N SER A 222 -5.47 -4.82 -5.69
CA SER A 222 -5.83 -3.72 -4.81
C SER A 222 -7.33 -3.48 -4.85
N VAL A 223 -7.84 -2.77 -3.84
CA VAL A 223 -9.27 -2.40 -3.75
C VAL A 223 -9.42 -0.90 -3.55
N TYR A 224 -10.46 -0.32 -4.14
CA TYR A 224 -10.78 1.09 -3.96
C TYR A 224 -12.27 1.22 -3.71
N THR A 225 -12.66 1.60 -2.49
CA THR A 225 -14.04 1.52 -2.01
C THR A 225 -14.43 2.75 -1.21
N VAL A 226 -15.73 3.11 -1.26
CA VAL A 226 -16.29 4.19 -0.43
C VAL A 226 -16.36 3.79 1.04
N ALA A 227 -16.64 2.52 1.31
CA ALA A 227 -16.68 1.95 2.66
C ALA A 227 -16.11 0.54 2.62
N SER A 228 -15.56 0.07 3.74
CA SER A 228 -15.12 -1.32 3.85
C SER A 228 -16.32 -2.27 3.72
N PRO A 229 -16.12 -3.53 3.30
CA PRO A 229 -17.19 -4.52 3.27
C PRO A 229 -17.89 -4.68 4.62
N GLU A 230 -17.13 -4.66 5.70
CA GLU A 230 -17.63 -4.75 7.08
C GLU A 230 -18.52 -3.55 7.42
N ALA A 231 -18.07 -2.33 7.05
CA ALA A 231 -18.89 -1.13 7.24
C ALA A 231 -20.16 -1.16 6.38
N CYS A 232 -20.08 -1.62 5.13
CA CYS A 232 -21.25 -1.80 4.26
C CYS A 232 -22.24 -2.80 4.89
N ALA A 233 -21.75 -3.94 5.38
CA ALA A 233 -22.57 -4.95 6.01
C ALA A 233 -23.29 -4.39 7.26
N SER A 234 -22.57 -3.70 8.14
CA SER A 234 -23.15 -3.07 9.33
C SER A 234 -24.20 -2.02 8.99
N ILE A 235 -24.00 -1.22 7.95
CA ILE A 235 -24.94 -0.16 7.54
C ILE A 235 -26.19 -0.75 6.88
N LEU A 236 -26.01 -1.70 5.95
CA LEU A 236 -27.10 -2.22 5.12
C LEU A 236 -27.88 -3.36 5.80
N TRP A 237 -27.17 -4.25 6.49
CA TRP A 237 -27.78 -5.47 7.05
C TRP A 237 -27.74 -5.52 8.57
N ARG A 238 -27.10 -4.54 9.23
CA ARG A 238 -26.91 -4.50 10.69
C ARG A 238 -26.18 -5.73 11.24
N ASP A 239 -25.37 -6.35 10.41
CA ASP A 239 -24.55 -7.52 10.69
C ASP A 239 -23.16 -7.29 10.05
N ALA A 240 -22.08 -7.80 10.69
CA ALA A 240 -20.71 -7.56 10.24
C ALA A 240 -19.89 -8.85 10.18
#